data_5befc49c827b4160ac086fcf73cfde80
#
_entry.id   5befc49c827b4160ac086fcf73cfde80
#
_cell.length_a   1.000
_cell.length_b   1.000
_cell.length_c   1.000
_cell.angle_alpha   90.00
_cell.angle_beta   90.00
_cell.angle_gamma   90.00
#
_symmetry.space_group_name_H-M   'P 1'
#
loop_
_entity.id
_entity.type
_entity.pdbx_description
1 polymer ?
#
loop_
_entity_poly.entity_id
_entity_poly.type
_entity_poly.pdbx_seq_one_letter_code
_entity_poly.pdbx_strand_id
1 'polypeptide(L)'
;MAPASVAISAPGKVLLAGGYLVLDRDYTGLVFGLSARIHVIVRPLSTGSGVSLSEIIVKSPQFVGATWEYGYRLAEDGGGIQVTQLRASATEALHRNPFVETALSYALTYVSALSSNRIEPASITILADNDYYSSGPAHIQSPGDRFRNFNLPLWDAHKTGLGSSAALVTAFTGAVLSHYLPKSAFSLDSDEGKSRLHNLAQAAHCAAQGKVGSGFDVASAVFGSCLYKRFSPALLSSLPESGSEGFAASLKGLVDEIDASKKWDTGVTKSAVSVPEGIRLVMCDVDCGSKTPGMVKQVLAWRQEHPEQADKLWDNLQQANEGLAAELVQLSKSKSRDYDGLKASIHSIRALIREMSELSGVPIEPPEQTELLDSCSKVPGVIGGVVPGAGGYDAVALLVEDSQETVEKLGEVLAGWKTSGGGSIGKVSMLGVREEMEGVKEEKEAIYSGWMQ
;
A
#
# COMPACT_ATOMS: atom_id res chain seq x y z
N MET A 1 18.38 17.29 -24.17
CA MET A 1 16.90 17.42 -24.26
C MET A 1 16.40 17.59 -22.85
N ALA A 2 15.47 18.51 -22.60
CA ALA A 2 14.79 18.56 -21.31
C ALA A 2 14.15 17.19 -21.03
N PRO A 3 14.17 16.68 -19.77
CA PRO A 3 13.53 15.42 -19.44
C PRO A 3 12.05 15.49 -19.80
N ALA A 4 11.53 14.40 -20.36
CA ALA A 4 10.11 14.30 -20.70
C ALA A 4 9.27 14.20 -19.40
N SER A 5 8.01 14.59 -19.49
CA SER A 5 7.03 14.31 -18.44
C SER A 5 6.90 12.80 -18.25
N VAL A 6 6.81 12.36 -16.99
CA VAL A 6 6.65 10.95 -16.61
C VAL A 6 5.46 10.83 -15.69
N ALA A 7 4.63 9.82 -15.90
CA ALA A 7 3.50 9.50 -15.04
C ALA A 7 3.56 8.03 -14.62
N ILE A 8 3.62 7.77 -13.32
CA ILE A 8 3.69 6.43 -12.73
C ILE A 8 2.53 6.26 -11.76
N SER A 9 1.94 5.08 -11.74
CA SER A 9 0.94 4.72 -10.74
C SER A 9 1.27 3.42 -10.03
N ALA A 10 0.86 3.30 -8.77
CA ALA A 10 0.98 2.07 -7.99
C ALA A 10 -0.35 1.74 -7.30
N PRO A 11 -0.75 0.46 -7.24
CA PRO A 11 -2.00 0.03 -6.69
C PRO A 11 -2.03 0.10 -5.16
N GLY A 12 -3.23 0.19 -4.61
CA GLY A 12 -3.51 -0.16 -3.23
C GLY A 12 -3.38 -1.65 -2.98
N LYS A 13 -3.66 -2.06 -1.76
CA LYS A 13 -3.53 -3.46 -1.34
C LYS A 13 -4.58 -3.88 -0.32
N VAL A 14 -4.82 -5.20 -0.27
CA VAL A 14 -5.43 -5.88 0.85
C VAL A 14 -4.66 -7.16 1.18
N LEU A 15 -4.39 -7.40 2.45
CA LEU A 15 -3.88 -8.68 2.93
C LEU A 15 -5.10 -9.54 3.29
N LEU A 16 -5.51 -10.41 2.36
CA LEU A 16 -6.69 -11.24 2.50
C LEU A 16 -6.49 -12.36 3.53
N ALA A 17 -5.30 -12.97 3.54
CA ALA A 17 -4.92 -14.01 4.49
C ALA A 17 -3.45 -13.87 4.89
N GLY A 18 -3.08 -14.31 6.09
CA GLY A 18 -1.73 -14.20 6.63
C GLY A 18 -1.51 -12.96 7.50
N GLY A 19 -2.57 -12.34 8.02
CA GLY A 19 -2.47 -11.32 9.05
C GLY A 19 -1.62 -11.82 10.22
N TYR A 20 -0.70 -11.00 10.73
CA TYR A 20 0.36 -11.35 11.70
C TYR A 20 1.44 -12.29 11.17
N LEU A 21 1.11 -13.33 10.41
CA LEU A 21 2.08 -14.29 9.84
C LEU A 21 3.14 -13.60 8.98
N VAL A 22 2.75 -12.59 8.20
CA VAL A 22 3.67 -11.77 7.39
C VAL A 22 4.70 -10.97 8.18
N LEU A 23 4.64 -11.00 9.51
CA LEU A 23 5.65 -10.41 10.38
C LEU A 23 6.83 -11.35 10.62
N ASP A 24 6.66 -12.64 10.34
CA ASP A 24 7.67 -13.67 10.45
C ASP A 24 8.04 -14.20 9.06
N ARG A 25 9.32 -14.50 8.87
CA ARG A 25 9.88 -14.94 7.58
C ARG A 25 9.58 -16.38 7.22
N ASP A 26 9.16 -17.17 8.17
CA ASP A 26 8.85 -18.60 7.93
C ASP A 26 7.46 -18.78 7.34
N TYR A 27 6.62 -17.74 7.40
CA TYR A 27 5.24 -17.75 6.96
C TYR A 27 5.00 -16.84 5.75
N THR A 28 3.83 -17.00 5.14
CA THR A 28 3.42 -16.26 3.95
C THR A 28 2.10 -15.53 4.15
N GLY A 29 1.84 -14.56 3.29
CA GLY A 29 0.55 -13.87 3.23
C GLY A 29 0.03 -13.75 1.81
N LEU A 30 -1.28 -13.90 1.66
CA LEU A 30 -2.00 -13.72 0.40
C LEU A 30 -2.40 -12.26 0.25
N VAL A 31 -1.70 -11.55 -0.61
CA VAL A 31 -1.88 -10.11 -0.84
C VAL A 31 -2.50 -9.89 -2.20
N PHE A 32 -3.58 -9.11 -2.24
CA PHE A 32 -4.14 -8.61 -3.49
C PHE A 32 -3.81 -7.13 -3.66
N GLY A 33 -3.31 -6.77 -4.84
CA GLY A 33 -3.35 -5.41 -5.33
C GLY A 33 -4.81 -5.00 -5.58
N LEU A 34 -5.08 -3.70 -5.52
CA LEU A 34 -6.41 -3.15 -5.75
C LEU A 34 -6.42 -2.19 -6.94
N SER A 35 -7.53 -2.09 -7.62
CA SER A 35 -7.70 -1.20 -8.79
C SER A 35 -7.55 0.27 -8.45
N ALA A 36 -7.76 0.67 -7.18
CA ALA A 36 -7.45 2.02 -6.72
C ALA A 36 -5.93 2.24 -6.69
N ARG A 37 -5.47 3.34 -7.29
CA ARG A 37 -4.05 3.65 -7.48
C ARG A 37 -3.69 5.04 -6.97
N ILE A 38 -2.46 5.20 -6.53
CA ILE A 38 -1.83 6.52 -6.35
C ILE A 38 -1.00 6.80 -7.60
N HIS A 39 -1.18 8.00 -8.13
CA HIS A 39 -0.56 8.47 -9.38
C HIS A 39 0.42 9.59 -9.06
N VAL A 40 1.59 9.54 -9.65
CA VAL A 40 2.64 10.56 -9.49
C VAL A 40 3.12 10.97 -10.87
N ILE A 41 2.99 12.26 -11.16
CA ILE A 41 3.39 12.87 -12.42
C ILE A 41 4.55 13.81 -12.15
N VAL A 42 5.70 13.59 -12.79
CA VAL A 42 6.89 14.45 -12.70
C VAL A 42 7.07 15.19 -14.01
N ARG A 43 7.23 16.51 -13.91
CA ARG A 43 7.50 17.39 -15.05
C ARG A 43 8.72 18.27 -14.77
N PRO A 44 9.49 18.61 -15.79
CA PRO A 44 10.54 19.60 -15.64
C PRO A 44 9.93 20.96 -15.26
N LEU A 45 10.54 21.64 -14.32
CA LEU A 45 10.16 23.01 -13.97
C LEU A 45 10.99 23.96 -14.84
N SER A 46 10.32 24.68 -15.75
CA SER A 46 10.98 25.66 -16.62
C SER A 46 11.34 26.90 -15.82
N THR A 47 12.62 27.26 -15.80
CA THR A 47 13.10 28.51 -15.23
C THR A 47 13.43 29.50 -16.34
N GLY A 48 13.31 30.81 -16.07
CA GLY A 48 13.77 31.84 -16.99
C GLY A 48 15.30 31.74 -17.24
N SER A 49 15.77 32.25 -18.36
CA SER A 49 17.21 32.23 -18.72
C SER A 49 18.04 32.86 -17.61
N GLY A 50 19.08 32.15 -17.16
CA GLY A 50 20.00 32.64 -16.13
C GLY A 50 19.57 32.37 -14.68
N VAL A 51 18.39 31.75 -14.43
CA VAL A 51 17.96 31.34 -13.10
C VAL A 51 18.24 29.88 -12.92
N SER A 52 19.00 29.53 -11.88
CA SER A 52 19.26 28.15 -11.45
C SER A 52 18.58 27.90 -10.12
N LEU A 53 17.60 27.01 -10.10
CA LEU A 53 16.91 26.59 -8.88
C LEU A 53 17.45 25.23 -8.42
N SER A 54 17.39 24.99 -7.11
CA SER A 54 17.55 23.66 -6.49
C SER A 54 16.27 23.37 -5.71
N GLU A 55 15.16 23.29 -6.46
CA GLU A 55 13.81 23.22 -5.91
C GLU A 55 12.98 22.15 -6.60
N ILE A 56 12.23 21.40 -5.79
CA ILE A 56 11.21 20.46 -6.25
C ILE A 56 9.89 20.84 -5.61
N ILE A 57 8.90 21.11 -6.43
CA ILE A 57 7.55 21.46 -5.98
C ILE A 57 6.69 20.20 -6.03
N VAL A 58 6.09 19.83 -4.92
CA VAL A 58 5.17 18.69 -4.82
C VAL A 58 3.76 19.21 -4.53
N LYS A 59 2.78 18.80 -5.32
CA LYS A 59 1.38 19.22 -5.19
C LYS A 59 0.46 18.02 -5.11
N SER A 60 -0.56 18.09 -4.27
CA SER A 60 -1.71 17.17 -4.28
C SER A 60 -2.99 17.99 -4.47
N PRO A 61 -3.32 18.35 -5.73
CA PRO A 61 -4.35 19.36 -6.03
C PRO A 61 -5.77 18.96 -5.64
N GLN A 62 -5.99 17.72 -5.26
CA GLN A 62 -7.26 17.23 -4.71
C GLN A 62 -7.57 17.78 -3.31
N PHE A 63 -6.58 18.33 -2.62
CA PHE A 63 -6.69 18.80 -1.23
C PHE A 63 -6.32 20.26 -1.09
N VAL A 64 -6.99 20.94 -0.16
CA VAL A 64 -6.73 22.34 0.12
C VAL A 64 -5.36 22.52 0.77
N GLY A 65 -4.53 23.42 0.23
CA GLY A 65 -3.21 23.76 0.78
C GLY A 65 -2.17 22.65 0.71
N ALA A 66 -2.40 21.59 -0.06
CA ALA A 66 -1.47 20.47 -0.19
C ALA A 66 -0.40 20.72 -1.26
N THR A 67 0.46 21.71 -0.97
CA THR A 67 1.65 22.05 -1.75
C THR A 67 2.86 22.10 -0.83
N TRP A 68 3.93 21.46 -1.25
CA TRP A 68 5.21 21.41 -0.54
C TRP A 68 6.32 21.83 -1.49
N GLU A 69 7.13 22.76 -1.05
CA GLU A 69 8.32 23.24 -1.76
C GLU A 69 9.55 22.69 -1.05
N TYR A 70 10.38 21.96 -1.76
CA TYR A 70 11.57 21.31 -1.21
C TYR A 70 12.84 21.85 -1.85
N GLY A 71 13.75 22.37 -1.01
CA GLY A 71 15.15 22.53 -1.35
C GLY A 71 15.90 21.23 -1.10
N TYR A 72 16.96 21.00 -1.87
CA TYR A 72 17.84 19.86 -1.67
C TYR A 72 19.31 20.26 -1.75
N ARG A 73 20.15 19.51 -1.05
CA ARG A 73 21.60 19.66 -1.06
C ARG A 73 22.29 18.32 -0.94
N LEU A 74 23.51 18.24 -1.48
CA LEU A 74 24.39 17.12 -1.22
C LEU A 74 24.93 17.24 0.22
N ALA A 75 24.77 16.20 1.03
CA ALA A 75 25.36 16.13 2.36
C ALA A 75 26.85 15.75 2.27
N GLU A 76 27.63 16.20 3.25
CA GLU A 76 29.04 15.87 3.37
C GLU A 76 29.25 14.37 3.64
N ASP A 77 30.48 13.90 3.50
CA ASP A 77 30.92 12.55 3.85
C ASP A 77 30.08 11.41 3.24
N GLY A 78 29.53 11.64 2.04
CA GLY A 78 28.69 10.64 1.37
C GLY A 78 27.31 10.45 2.01
N GLY A 79 26.80 11.44 2.72
CA GLY A 79 25.50 11.40 3.39
C GLY A 79 24.28 11.44 2.43
N GLY A 80 24.51 11.55 1.11
CA GLY A 80 23.47 11.56 0.09
C GLY A 80 22.78 12.91 -0.08
N ILE A 81 21.59 12.91 -0.62
CA ILE A 81 20.79 14.13 -0.84
C ILE A 81 19.88 14.37 0.36
N GLN A 82 20.11 15.48 1.04
CA GLN A 82 19.21 15.97 2.08
C GLN A 82 18.15 16.88 1.48
N VAL A 83 16.91 16.65 1.87
CA VAL A 83 15.72 17.41 1.44
C VAL A 83 15.22 18.24 2.63
N THR A 84 14.90 19.50 2.38
CA THR A 84 14.37 20.41 3.40
C THR A 84 13.14 21.10 2.84
N GLN A 85 12.03 21.03 3.56
CA GLN A 85 10.82 21.77 3.20
C GLN A 85 11.07 23.28 3.40
N LEU A 86 10.81 24.05 2.36
CA LEU A 86 10.96 25.51 2.35
C LEU A 86 9.67 26.16 2.91
N ARG A 87 9.80 27.36 3.45
CA ARG A 87 8.66 28.17 3.90
C ARG A 87 8.51 29.38 2.98
N ALA A 88 7.30 29.58 2.44
CA ALA A 88 6.97 30.80 1.73
C ALA A 88 6.72 31.98 2.71
N SER A 89 6.27 31.72 3.93
CA SER A 89 5.97 32.72 4.96
C SER A 89 6.29 32.20 6.36
N ALA A 90 6.77 33.09 7.25
CA ALA A 90 7.03 32.76 8.65
C ALA A 90 5.74 32.48 9.47
N THR A 91 4.58 32.85 8.96
CA THR A 91 3.27 32.72 9.62
C THR A 91 2.52 31.46 9.22
N GLU A 92 2.93 30.74 8.17
CA GLU A 92 2.30 29.49 7.78
C GLU A 92 2.77 28.31 8.63
N ALA A 93 1.81 27.52 9.11
CA ALA A 93 2.10 26.25 9.77
C ALA A 93 2.71 25.27 8.76
N LEU A 94 3.87 24.72 9.07
CA LEU A 94 4.55 23.79 8.20
C LEU A 94 3.95 22.39 8.38
N HIS A 95 3.09 21.98 7.46
CA HIS A 95 2.54 20.63 7.43
C HIS A 95 3.50 19.71 6.67
N ARG A 96 4.28 18.93 7.40
CA ARG A 96 5.24 17.98 6.81
C ARG A 96 4.55 16.76 6.23
N ASN A 97 5.12 16.24 5.15
CA ASN A 97 4.76 14.94 4.59
C ASN A 97 5.97 13.97 4.64
N PRO A 98 6.14 13.22 5.74
CA PRO A 98 7.33 12.38 5.92
C PRO A 98 7.53 11.35 4.82
N PHE A 99 6.45 10.83 4.23
CA PHE A 99 6.54 9.85 3.14
C PHE A 99 7.11 10.48 1.86
N VAL A 100 6.67 11.69 1.52
CA VAL A 100 7.19 12.44 0.37
C VAL A 100 8.63 12.87 0.60
N GLU A 101 8.92 13.46 1.76
CA GLU A 101 10.27 13.93 2.12
C GLU A 101 11.30 12.79 2.05
N THR A 102 10.98 11.65 2.67
CA THR A 102 11.88 10.51 2.71
C THR A 102 12.02 9.86 1.34
N ALA A 103 10.91 9.64 0.61
CA ALA A 103 10.95 9.08 -0.72
C ALA A 103 11.78 9.95 -1.69
N LEU A 104 11.64 11.28 -1.60
CA LEU A 104 12.40 12.22 -2.40
C LEU A 104 13.90 12.16 -2.06
N SER A 105 14.26 12.22 -0.77
CA SER A 105 15.64 12.11 -0.31
C SER A 105 16.33 10.83 -0.78
N TYR A 106 15.67 9.68 -0.60
CA TYR A 106 16.20 8.37 -0.98
C TYR A 106 16.32 8.22 -2.50
N ALA A 107 15.29 8.63 -3.25
CA ALA A 107 15.30 8.55 -4.71
C ALA A 107 16.38 9.46 -5.32
N LEU A 108 16.49 10.71 -4.86
CA LEU A 108 17.53 11.64 -5.36
C LEU A 108 18.93 11.18 -4.94
N THR A 109 19.12 10.60 -3.76
CA THR A 109 20.40 10.00 -3.35
C THR A 109 20.78 8.88 -4.30
N TYR A 110 19.87 7.98 -4.61
CA TYR A 110 20.13 6.89 -5.54
C TYR A 110 20.39 7.39 -6.97
N VAL A 111 19.63 8.38 -7.46
CA VAL A 111 19.88 9.05 -8.75
C VAL A 111 21.28 9.65 -8.80
N SER A 112 21.69 10.38 -7.77
CA SER A 112 23.03 11.01 -7.70
C SER A 112 24.17 9.98 -7.65
N ALA A 113 23.92 8.79 -7.12
CA ALA A 113 24.89 7.70 -7.09
C ALA A 113 25.02 6.94 -8.43
N LEU A 114 24.05 7.08 -9.34
CA LEU A 114 24.06 6.47 -10.67
C LEU A 114 24.40 7.46 -11.79
N SER A 115 24.22 8.75 -11.57
CA SER A 115 24.43 9.79 -12.59
C SER A 115 25.16 10.97 -12.00
N SER A 116 26.18 11.43 -12.71
CA SER A 116 26.88 12.70 -12.40
C SER A 116 26.11 13.94 -12.88
N ASN A 117 24.97 13.75 -13.54
CA ASN A 117 24.17 14.87 -14.01
C ASN A 117 23.60 15.64 -12.82
N ARG A 118 23.50 16.96 -12.99
CA ARG A 118 22.81 17.80 -12.03
C ARG A 118 21.34 17.38 -11.96
N ILE A 119 20.80 17.34 -10.76
CA ILE A 119 19.36 17.21 -10.54
C ILE A 119 18.71 18.53 -10.96
N GLU A 120 17.86 18.49 -11.97
CA GLU A 120 17.14 19.67 -12.45
C GLU A 120 15.85 19.89 -11.65
N PRO A 121 15.37 21.14 -11.54
CA PRO A 121 14.12 21.44 -10.87
C PRO A 121 12.94 20.70 -11.49
N ALA A 122 12.01 20.23 -10.66
CA ALA A 122 10.84 19.49 -11.11
C ALA A 122 9.58 19.88 -10.35
N SER A 123 8.45 19.76 -11.02
CA SER A 123 7.12 19.80 -10.42
C SER A 123 6.54 18.39 -10.38
N ILE A 124 6.11 17.96 -9.21
CA ILE A 124 5.54 16.62 -8.95
C ILE A 124 4.08 16.78 -8.54
N THR A 125 3.18 16.16 -9.29
CA THR A 125 1.75 16.14 -8.94
C THR A 125 1.39 14.75 -8.44
N ILE A 126 0.73 14.69 -7.28
CA ILE A 126 0.22 13.46 -6.66
C ILE A 126 -1.30 13.46 -6.75
N LEU A 127 -1.87 12.40 -7.31
CA LEU A 127 -3.31 12.16 -7.35
C LEU A 127 -3.63 10.78 -6.76
N ALA A 128 -4.76 10.69 -6.07
CA ALA A 128 -5.28 9.44 -5.54
C ALA A 128 -6.63 9.12 -6.19
N ASP A 129 -6.85 7.87 -6.55
CA ASP A 129 -8.19 7.41 -6.92
C ASP A 129 -9.15 7.64 -5.75
N ASN A 130 -10.41 7.90 -6.06
CA ASN A 130 -11.41 8.36 -5.10
C ASN A 130 -11.60 7.43 -3.90
N ASP A 131 -11.40 6.12 -4.08
CA ASP A 131 -11.60 5.10 -3.05
C ASP A 131 -10.58 5.15 -1.90
N TYR A 132 -9.48 5.89 -2.03
CA TYR A 132 -8.52 6.05 -0.92
C TYR A 132 -9.02 6.89 0.24
N TYR A 133 -10.07 7.68 0.01
CA TYR A 133 -10.59 8.61 1.04
C TYR A 133 -12.11 8.51 1.13
N SER A 134 -12.62 8.38 2.36
CA SER A 134 -14.05 8.34 2.61
C SER A 134 -14.71 9.64 2.18
N SER A 135 -15.87 9.52 1.54
CA SER A 135 -16.70 10.66 1.17
C SER A 135 -17.46 11.13 2.40
N GLY A 136 -17.32 12.42 2.76
CA GLY A 136 -18.29 13.07 3.63
C GLY A 136 -19.69 13.06 2.98
N PRO A 137 -20.77 13.31 3.76
CA PRO A 137 -22.15 13.17 3.31
C PRO A 137 -22.60 14.12 2.17
N ALA A 138 -21.73 15.01 1.68
CA ALA A 138 -22.10 16.12 0.78
C ALA A 138 -21.63 15.98 -0.68
N HIS A 139 -21.03 14.89 -1.11
CA HIS A 139 -20.51 14.79 -2.48
C HIS A 139 -21.25 13.76 -3.33
N ILE A 140 -22.12 14.27 -4.21
CA ILE A 140 -22.65 13.54 -5.36
C ILE A 140 -21.46 13.29 -6.29
N GLN A 141 -21.03 12.02 -6.40
CA GLN A 141 -20.07 11.63 -7.41
C GLN A 141 -20.70 11.82 -8.80
N SER A 142 -20.03 12.53 -9.69
CA SER A 142 -20.32 12.41 -11.10
C SER A 142 -19.86 11.01 -11.54
N PRO A 143 -20.73 10.15 -12.07
CA PRO A 143 -20.33 8.85 -12.53
C PRO A 143 -19.23 9.01 -13.60
N GLY A 144 -18.04 8.48 -13.36
CA GLY A 144 -16.94 8.48 -14.32
C GLY A 144 -15.70 9.28 -13.95
N ASP A 145 -15.75 10.18 -12.96
CA ASP A 145 -14.57 10.94 -12.52
C ASP A 145 -13.67 10.08 -11.63
N ARG A 146 -12.48 9.75 -12.15
CA ARG A 146 -11.46 8.99 -11.42
C ARG A 146 -10.88 9.77 -10.23
N PHE A 147 -10.70 11.08 -10.42
CA PHE A 147 -10.14 11.99 -9.43
C PHE A 147 -11.15 13.07 -9.09
N ARG A 148 -11.25 13.44 -7.81
CA ARG A 148 -12.12 14.52 -7.33
C ARG A 148 -11.37 15.46 -6.40
N ASN A 149 -11.90 16.68 -6.26
CA ASN A 149 -11.51 17.59 -5.21
C ASN A 149 -12.23 17.19 -3.91
N PHE A 150 -11.46 17.05 -2.84
CA PHE A 150 -12.02 16.72 -1.52
C PHE A 150 -12.46 17.98 -0.76
N ASN A 151 -12.01 19.18 -1.17
CA ASN A 151 -12.32 20.48 -0.55
C ASN A 151 -11.98 20.56 0.95
N LEU A 152 -11.02 19.81 1.39
CA LEU A 152 -10.50 19.79 2.75
C LEU A 152 -8.98 19.56 2.73
N PRO A 153 -8.25 19.90 3.80
CA PRO A 153 -6.83 19.58 3.92
C PRO A 153 -6.58 18.08 3.95
N LEU A 154 -5.40 17.65 3.44
CA LEU A 154 -5.03 16.25 3.39
C LEU A 154 -5.01 15.56 4.77
N TRP A 155 -4.62 16.27 5.82
CA TRP A 155 -4.54 15.74 7.19
C TRP A 155 -5.92 15.57 7.85
N ASP A 156 -6.96 16.18 7.31
CA ASP A 156 -8.35 16.03 7.77
C ASP A 156 -9.09 14.93 6.97
N ALA A 157 -8.46 14.39 5.92
CA ALA A 157 -9.06 13.37 5.08
C ALA A 157 -9.04 12.00 5.75
N HIS A 158 -10.20 11.37 5.88
CA HIS A 158 -10.33 10.01 6.40
C HIS A 158 -9.90 8.99 5.34
N LYS A 159 -8.92 8.13 5.67
CA LYS A 159 -8.36 7.12 4.77
C LYS A 159 -9.08 5.78 4.96
N THR A 160 -9.37 5.12 3.84
CA THR A 160 -10.11 3.84 3.79
C THR A 160 -9.24 2.58 4.01
N GLY A 161 -8.03 2.71 4.48
CA GLY A 161 -7.16 1.56 4.82
C GLY A 161 -6.56 0.80 3.63
N LEU A 162 -6.68 1.29 2.39
CA LEU A 162 -6.19 0.63 1.17
C LEU A 162 -4.66 0.65 0.99
N GLY A 163 -3.88 1.13 1.95
CA GLY A 163 -2.41 1.15 1.88
C GLY A 163 -1.83 2.30 1.07
N SER A 164 -2.43 3.49 1.18
CA SER A 164 -2.02 4.69 0.43
C SER A 164 -0.55 5.07 0.59
N SER A 165 0.07 4.85 1.76
CA SER A 165 1.47 5.21 2.01
C SER A 165 2.46 4.41 1.16
N ALA A 166 2.28 3.10 1.06
CA ALA A 166 3.14 2.25 0.24
C ALA A 166 2.93 2.51 -1.26
N ALA A 167 1.67 2.67 -1.70
CA ALA A 167 1.37 3.05 -3.08
C ALA A 167 1.98 4.42 -3.43
N LEU A 168 1.89 5.41 -2.53
CA LEU A 168 2.51 6.72 -2.70
C LEU A 168 4.04 6.62 -2.83
N VAL A 169 4.71 6.00 -1.86
CA VAL A 169 6.17 5.89 -1.87
C VAL A 169 6.66 5.14 -3.11
N THR A 170 5.97 4.07 -3.51
CA THR A 170 6.31 3.29 -4.71
C THR A 170 6.15 4.10 -5.99
N ALA A 171 4.98 4.72 -6.21
CA ALA A 171 4.72 5.53 -7.40
C ALA A 171 5.65 6.75 -7.46
N PHE A 172 5.89 7.42 -6.31
CA PHE A 172 6.75 8.58 -6.19
C PHE A 172 8.21 8.23 -6.51
N THR A 173 8.74 7.18 -5.89
CA THR A 173 10.11 6.71 -6.16
C THR A 173 10.26 6.30 -7.62
N GLY A 174 9.31 5.51 -8.15
CA GLY A 174 9.32 5.10 -9.55
C GLY A 174 9.29 6.28 -10.54
N ALA A 175 8.46 7.29 -10.27
CA ALA A 175 8.34 8.47 -11.09
C ALA A 175 9.63 9.34 -11.08
N VAL A 176 10.23 9.53 -9.90
CA VAL A 176 11.51 10.26 -9.76
C VAL A 176 12.64 9.52 -10.47
N LEU A 177 12.77 8.20 -10.30
CA LEU A 177 13.78 7.42 -11.01
C LEU A 177 13.60 7.48 -12.53
N SER A 178 12.36 7.30 -13.01
CA SER A 178 12.06 7.34 -14.46
C SER A 178 12.26 8.71 -15.07
N HIS A 179 12.13 9.80 -14.29
CA HIS A 179 12.35 11.16 -14.75
C HIS A 179 13.84 11.53 -14.88
N TYR A 180 14.66 11.14 -13.89
CA TYR A 180 16.05 11.56 -13.84
C TYR A 180 17.05 10.56 -14.43
N LEU A 181 16.66 9.29 -14.58
CA LEU A 181 17.52 8.26 -15.12
C LEU A 181 17.12 7.87 -16.56
N PRO A 182 18.08 7.59 -17.43
CA PRO A 182 17.79 7.06 -18.75
C PRO A 182 17.23 5.62 -18.63
N LYS A 183 16.40 5.18 -19.58
CA LYS A 183 15.83 3.83 -19.61
C LYS A 183 16.88 2.71 -19.54
N SER A 184 18.11 2.96 -19.97
CA SER A 184 19.23 2.02 -19.85
C SER A 184 19.74 1.84 -18.42
N ALA A 185 19.51 2.80 -17.52
CA ALA A 185 19.89 2.73 -16.12
C ALA A 185 18.72 2.29 -15.22
N PHE A 186 17.49 2.65 -15.58
CA PHE A 186 16.30 2.26 -14.86
C PHE A 186 15.09 2.12 -15.81
N SER A 187 14.40 0.98 -15.77
CA SER A 187 13.15 0.75 -16.52
C SER A 187 12.19 -0.11 -15.72
N LEU A 188 10.94 0.31 -15.63
CA LEU A 188 9.86 -0.46 -15.00
C LEU A 188 9.42 -1.67 -15.82
N ASP A 189 9.84 -1.76 -17.09
CA ASP A 189 9.53 -2.89 -17.97
C ASP A 189 10.39 -4.13 -17.66
N SER A 190 11.49 -3.95 -16.88
CA SER A 190 12.40 -5.04 -16.51
C SER A 190 12.17 -5.51 -15.08
N ASP A 191 12.37 -6.79 -14.84
CA ASP A 191 12.32 -7.38 -13.49
C ASP A 191 13.40 -6.78 -12.58
N GLU A 192 14.60 -6.50 -13.12
CA GLU A 192 15.67 -5.82 -12.39
C GLU A 192 15.26 -4.41 -11.95
N GLY A 193 14.64 -3.62 -12.84
CA GLY A 193 14.14 -2.29 -12.50
C GLY A 193 13.05 -2.33 -11.44
N LYS A 194 12.13 -3.31 -11.52
CA LYS A 194 11.12 -3.52 -10.47
C LYS A 194 11.75 -3.93 -9.14
N SER A 195 12.76 -4.79 -9.15
CA SER A 195 13.48 -5.18 -7.93
C SER A 195 14.19 -4.00 -7.29
N ARG A 196 14.92 -3.18 -8.09
CA ARG A 196 15.54 -1.95 -7.60
C ARG A 196 14.53 -0.96 -7.02
N LEU A 197 13.40 -0.79 -7.71
CA LEU A 197 12.31 0.05 -7.20
C LEU A 197 11.77 -0.49 -5.87
N HIS A 198 11.52 -1.80 -5.78
CA HIS A 198 11.07 -2.44 -4.55
C HIS A 198 12.04 -2.17 -3.40
N ASN A 199 13.32 -2.44 -3.60
CA ASN A 199 14.35 -2.30 -2.58
C ASN A 199 14.44 -0.86 -2.08
N LEU A 200 14.45 0.11 -2.99
CA LEU A 200 14.53 1.53 -2.66
C LEU A 200 13.24 2.05 -2.00
N ALA A 201 12.08 1.72 -2.54
CA ALA A 201 10.79 2.12 -1.98
C ALA A 201 10.54 1.48 -0.61
N GLN A 202 10.97 0.22 -0.41
CA GLN A 202 10.87 -0.46 0.89
C GLN A 202 11.76 0.20 1.93
N ALA A 203 13.00 0.55 1.59
CA ALA A 203 13.90 1.27 2.49
C ALA A 203 13.33 2.65 2.86
N ALA A 204 12.86 3.43 1.87
CA ALA A 204 12.26 4.73 2.09
C ALA A 204 10.97 4.66 2.91
N HIS A 205 10.10 3.68 2.64
CA HIS A 205 8.84 3.51 3.38
C HIS A 205 9.07 3.15 4.85
N CYS A 206 10.00 2.24 5.13
CA CYS A 206 10.38 1.89 6.51
C CYS A 206 10.98 3.08 7.25
N ALA A 207 11.86 3.85 6.61
CA ALA A 207 12.46 5.05 7.19
C ALA A 207 11.39 6.12 7.49
N ALA A 208 10.45 6.37 6.55
CA ALA A 208 9.36 7.32 6.74
C ALA A 208 8.41 6.93 7.89
N GLN A 209 8.23 5.62 8.13
CA GLN A 209 7.44 5.10 9.27
C GLN A 209 8.21 5.06 10.59
N GLY A 210 9.52 5.22 10.58
CA GLY A 210 10.38 5.08 11.76
C GLY A 210 10.47 3.65 12.31
N LYS A 211 10.13 2.63 11.50
CA LYS A 211 10.20 1.21 11.88
C LYS A 211 10.31 0.30 10.65
N VAL A 212 10.90 -0.88 10.85
CA VAL A 212 10.91 -1.92 9.82
C VAL A 212 9.58 -2.67 9.88
N GLY A 213 8.68 -2.38 8.93
CA GLY A 213 7.38 -3.02 8.80
C GLY A 213 7.45 -4.44 8.23
N SER A 214 6.30 -5.03 7.92
CA SER A 214 6.20 -6.34 7.27
C SER A 214 6.60 -6.31 5.78
N GLY A 215 6.35 -5.19 5.08
CA GLY A 215 6.76 -4.95 3.70
C GLY A 215 5.82 -5.48 2.62
N PHE A 216 4.77 -6.21 2.97
CA PHE A 216 3.84 -6.75 1.97
C PHE A 216 3.12 -5.66 1.17
N ASP A 217 2.93 -4.51 1.77
CA ASP A 217 2.28 -3.35 1.16
C ASP A 217 3.11 -2.73 0.02
N VAL A 218 4.42 -2.57 0.23
CA VAL A 218 5.35 -2.11 -0.84
C VAL A 218 5.53 -3.20 -1.89
N ALA A 219 5.65 -4.49 -1.49
CA ALA A 219 5.73 -5.59 -2.43
C ALA A 219 4.50 -5.65 -3.34
N SER A 220 3.30 -5.50 -2.79
CA SER A 220 2.07 -5.44 -3.58
C SER A 220 2.01 -4.19 -4.48
N ALA A 221 2.46 -3.03 -4.00
CA ALA A 221 2.50 -1.81 -4.80
C ALA A 221 3.43 -1.95 -6.01
N VAL A 222 4.56 -2.65 -5.87
CA VAL A 222 5.53 -2.88 -6.97
C VAL A 222 5.11 -4.03 -7.88
N PHE A 223 4.72 -5.17 -7.32
CA PHE A 223 4.54 -6.42 -8.07
C PHE A 223 3.07 -6.76 -8.36
N GLY A 224 2.12 -6.13 -7.68
CA GLY A 224 0.70 -6.46 -7.74
C GLY A 224 0.32 -7.58 -6.77
N SER A 225 -0.75 -8.32 -7.10
CA SER A 225 -1.21 -9.45 -6.29
C SER A 225 -0.17 -10.57 -6.26
N CYS A 226 0.09 -11.11 -5.06
CA CYS A 226 1.11 -12.12 -4.86
C CYS A 226 0.93 -12.91 -3.56
N LEU A 227 1.51 -14.10 -3.52
CA LEU A 227 1.87 -14.74 -2.26
C LEU A 227 3.21 -14.14 -1.81
N TYR A 228 3.17 -13.52 -0.64
CA TYR A 228 4.27 -12.72 -0.11
C TYR A 228 4.98 -13.43 1.04
N LYS A 229 6.32 -13.37 1.05
CA LYS A 229 7.18 -13.76 2.17
C LYS A 229 8.09 -12.59 2.53
N ARG A 230 8.19 -12.29 3.84
CA ARG A 230 8.91 -11.13 4.36
C ARG A 230 10.41 -11.21 4.10
N PHE A 231 11.01 -10.07 3.77
CA PHE A 231 12.47 -9.88 3.74
C PHE A 231 13.09 -9.92 5.14
N SER A 232 14.40 -10.13 5.21
CA SER A 232 15.17 -10.08 6.46
C SER A 232 15.23 -8.64 7.02
N PRO A 233 14.64 -8.35 8.19
CA PRO A 233 14.68 -7.01 8.78
C PRO A 233 16.09 -6.47 8.99
N ALA A 234 17.08 -7.35 9.18
CA ALA A 234 18.49 -6.99 9.36
C ALA A 234 19.08 -6.21 8.18
N LEU A 235 18.53 -6.39 6.95
CA LEU A 235 18.94 -5.64 5.77
C LEU A 235 18.82 -4.13 5.95
N LEU A 236 17.72 -3.68 6.56
CA LEU A 236 17.46 -2.26 6.80
C LEU A 236 18.07 -1.75 8.10
N SER A 237 18.25 -2.61 9.10
CA SER A 237 18.81 -2.20 10.41
C SER A 237 20.26 -1.76 10.31
N SER A 238 20.99 -2.14 9.27
CA SER A 238 22.38 -1.77 9.03
C SER A 238 22.53 -0.54 8.14
N LEU A 239 21.43 0.02 7.61
CA LEU A 239 21.49 1.21 6.78
C LEU A 239 21.69 2.45 7.67
N PRO A 240 22.70 3.28 7.41
CA PRO A 240 22.89 4.55 8.13
C PRO A 240 21.68 5.48 7.94
N GLU A 241 21.49 6.43 8.83
CA GLU A 241 20.47 7.46 8.68
C GLU A 241 20.77 8.36 7.46
N SER A 242 19.73 8.82 6.78
CA SER A 242 19.86 9.76 5.67
C SER A 242 20.59 11.03 6.14
N GLY A 243 21.61 11.43 5.40
CA GLY A 243 22.48 12.57 5.73
C GLY A 243 23.70 12.21 6.57
N SER A 244 23.83 11.01 7.10
CA SER A 244 25.02 10.57 7.84
C SER A 244 26.09 10.01 6.89
N GLU A 245 27.32 9.91 7.41
CA GLU A 245 28.48 9.40 6.67
C GLU A 245 28.20 8.05 6.00
N GLY A 246 28.51 7.93 4.72
CA GLY A 246 28.42 6.69 3.93
C GLY A 246 27.00 6.22 3.58
N PHE A 247 25.97 7.00 3.90
CA PHE A 247 24.58 6.63 3.59
C PHE A 247 24.36 6.35 2.09
N ALA A 248 24.86 7.21 1.20
CA ALA A 248 24.64 7.07 -0.25
C ALA A 248 25.22 5.76 -0.80
N ALA A 249 26.43 5.40 -0.38
CA ALA A 249 27.08 4.17 -0.80
C ALA A 249 26.36 2.94 -0.24
N SER A 250 25.95 2.99 1.04
CA SER A 250 25.19 1.92 1.70
C SER A 250 23.83 1.71 1.05
N LEU A 251 23.10 2.80 0.76
CA LEU A 251 21.80 2.74 0.08
C LEU A 251 21.94 2.15 -1.33
N LYS A 252 22.91 2.63 -2.12
CA LYS A 252 23.18 2.06 -3.45
C LYS A 252 23.54 0.58 -3.38
N GLY A 253 24.41 0.20 -2.45
CA GLY A 253 24.80 -1.19 -2.24
C GLY A 253 23.64 -2.09 -1.90
N LEU A 254 22.71 -1.61 -1.07
CA LEU A 254 21.50 -2.32 -0.66
C LEU A 254 20.50 -2.44 -1.83
N VAL A 255 20.29 -1.37 -2.60
CA VAL A 255 19.32 -1.35 -3.72
C VAL A 255 19.80 -2.21 -4.88
N ASP A 256 21.08 -2.14 -5.23
CA ASP A 256 21.69 -2.87 -6.35
C ASP A 256 22.18 -4.29 -5.95
N GLU A 257 21.99 -4.68 -4.69
CA GLU A 257 22.42 -5.99 -4.17
C GLU A 257 23.90 -6.32 -4.45
N ILE A 258 24.78 -5.29 -4.32
CA ILE A 258 26.22 -5.41 -4.66
C ILE A 258 26.88 -6.43 -3.74
N ASP A 259 26.53 -6.45 -2.46
CA ASP A 259 27.04 -7.41 -1.48
C ASP A 259 26.17 -8.68 -1.49
N ALA A 260 26.74 -9.78 -1.93
CA ALA A 260 26.06 -11.07 -2.00
C ALA A 260 25.52 -11.57 -0.64
N SER A 261 26.10 -11.09 0.48
CA SER A 261 25.63 -11.39 1.85
C SER A 261 24.43 -10.55 2.30
N LYS A 262 24.09 -9.48 1.55
CA LYS A 262 23.01 -8.53 1.86
C LYS A 262 21.96 -8.46 0.75
N LYS A 263 21.67 -9.60 0.14
CA LYS A 263 20.62 -9.69 -0.87
C LYS A 263 19.23 -9.65 -0.24
N TRP A 264 18.32 -9.01 -0.94
CA TRP A 264 16.92 -9.08 -0.59
C TRP A 264 16.38 -10.49 -0.78
N ASP A 265 15.86 -11.04 0.29
CA ASP A 265 15.29 -12.38 0.36
C ASP A 265 13.75 -12.33 0.42
N THR A 266 13.17 -11.25 -0.09
CA THR A 266 11.73 -11.09 -0.25
C THR A 266 11.17 -12.16 -1.17
N GLY A 267 10.22 -12.95 -0.69
CA GLY A 267 9.49 -13.89 -1.53
C GLY A 267 8.27 -13.23 -2.16
N VAL A 268 8.20 -13.23 -3.49
CA VAL A 268 7.04 -12.73 -4.24
C VAL A 268 6.68 -13.76 -5.31
N THR A 269 5.59 -14.50 -5.09
CA THR A 269 5.13 -15.54 -6.02
C THR A 269 3.78 -15.14 -6.64
N LYS A 270 3.85 -14.54 -7.83
CA LYS A 270 2.65 -14.09 -8.58
C LYS A 270 1.81 -15.26 -9.08
N SER A 271 2.44 -16.35 -9.52
CA SER A 271 1.76 -17.54 -10.02
C SER A 271 0.92 -18.30 -8.98
N ALA A 272 1.15 -18.01 -7.69
CA ALA A 272 0.40 -18.60 -6.59
C ALA A 272 -0.89 -17.84 -6.27
N VAL A 273 -1.19 -16.76 -7.00
CA VAL A 273 -2.39 -15.94 -6.79
C VAL A 273 -3.15 -15.81 -8.10
N SER A 274 -4.44 -16.08 -8.04
CA SER A 274 -5.36 -15.89 -9.15
C SER A 274 -6.76 -15.67 -8.60
N VAL A 275 -7.52 -14.78 -9.21
CA VAL A 275 -8.95 -14.66 -8.93
C VAL A 275 -9.69 -15.39 -10.03
N PRO A 276 -10.52 -16.42 -9.69
CA PRO A 276 -11.29 -17.15 -10.70
C PRO A 276 -12.27 -16.24 -11.44
N GLU A 277 -12.45 -16.50 -12.74
CA GLU A 277 -13.48 -15.83 -13.53
C GLU A 277 -14.87 -16.04 -12.88
N GLY A 278 -15.62 -14.95 -12.68
CA GLY A 278 -16.93 -14.98 -12.02
C GLY A 278 -16.87 -14.77 -10.50
N ILE A 279 -15.68 -14.54 -9.94
CA ILE A 279 -15.49 -14.06 -8.57
C ILE A 279 -14.87 -12.67 -8.60
N ARG A 280 -15.22 -11.83 -7.64
CA ARG A 280 -14.54 -10.56 -7.38
C ARG A 280 -14.27 -10.34 -5.89
N LEU A 281 -13.26 -9.56 -5.62
CA LEU A 281 -12.98 -9.02 -4.30
C LEU A 281 -13.82 -7.74 -4.09
N VAL A 282 -14.45 -7.64 -2.92
CA VAL A 282 -15.17 -6.46 -2.46
C VAL A 282 -14.54 -5.99 -1.16
N MET A 283 -14.16 -4.71 -1.11
CA MET A 283 -13.68 -4.05 0.10
C MET A 283 -14.78 -3.20 0.69
N CYS A 284 -14.93 -3.25 2.01
CA CYS A 284 -15.83 -2.37 2.74
C CYS A 284 -15.06 -1.57 3.78
N ASP A 285 -15.27 -0.26 3.77
CA ASP A 285 -14.81 0.67 4.80
C ASP A 285 -15.85 0.70 5.93
N VAL A 286 -15.39 0.54 7.17
CA VAL A 286 -16.25 0.45 8.35
C VAL A 286 -15.94 1.64 9.26
N ASP A 287 -16.92 2.52 9.43
CA ASP A 287 -16.79 3.71 10.27
C ASP A 287 -16.97 3.34 11.75
N CYS A 288 -15.86 3.22 12.47
CA CYS A 288 -15.88 2.80 13.88
C CYS A 288 -14.86 3.53 14.76
N GLY A 289 -14.11 4.48 14.23
CA GLY A 289 -13.04 5.16 14.98
C GLY A 289 -11.93 4.20 15.39
N SER A 290 -10.84 4.20 14.66
CA SER A 290 -9.71 3.28 14.78
C SER A 290 -9.16 3.14 16.20
N LYS A 291 -9.08 1.91 16.71
CA LYS A 291 -8.38 1.53 17.95
C LYS A 291 -7.19 0.60 17.70
N THR A 292 -6.68 0.55 16.49
CA THR A 292 -5.66 -0.41 16.02
C THR A 292 -4.21 -0.18 16.51
N PRO A 293 -3.77 1.01 17.02
CA PRO A 293 -2.41 1.18 17.52
C PRO A 293 -2.13 0.24 18.70
N GLY A 294 -1.15 -0.65 18.52
CA GLY A 294 -0.70 -1.55 19.58
C GLY A 294 -1.09 -3.02 19.41
N MET A 295 -2.09 -3.36 18.58
CA MET A 295 -2.53 -4.75 18.37
C MET A 295 -1.39 -5.67 17.95
N VAL A 296 -0.58 -5.25 16.97
CA VAL A 296 0.57 -6.02 16.50
C VAL A 296 1.58 -6.28 17.63
N LYS A 297 1.87 -5.26 18.44
CA LYS A 297 2.79 -5.40 19.58
C LYS A 297 2.26 -6.40 20.62
N GLN A 298 0.96 -6.36 20.89
CA GLN A 298 0.32 -7.25 21.88
C GLN A 298 0.33 -8.71 21.40
N VAL A 299 -0.04 -8.99 20.14
CA VAL A 299 0.01 -10.36 19.60
C VAL A 299 1.43 -10.91 19.60
N LEU A 300 2.43 -10.09 19.23
CA LEU A 300 3.83 -10.53 19.25
C LEU A 300 4.34 -10.76 20.68
N ALA A 301 3.90 -9.95 21.66
CA ALA A 301 4.21 -10.19 23.06
C ALA A 301 3.60 -11.51 23.56
N TRP A 302 2.31 -11.73 23.27
CA TRP A 302 1.65 -13.01 23.57
C TRP A 302 2.41 -14.20 22.96
N ARG A 303 2.82 -14.11 21.70
CA ARG A 303 3.61 -15.17 21.04
C ARG A 303 4.92 -15.45 21.77
N GLN A 304 5.62 -14.41 22.26
CA GLN A 304 6.85 -14.59 23.02
C GLN A 304 6.63 -15.24 24.39
N GLU A 305 5.48 -14.96 25.04
CA GLU A 305 5.10 -15.52 26.33
C GLU A 305 4.58 -16.96 26.23
N HIS A 306 3.96 -17.33 25.08
CA HIS A 306 3.31 -18.63 24.86
C HIS A 306 3.76 -19.28 23.54
N PRO A 307 5.08 -19.53 23.32
CA PRO A 307 5.63 -19.91 22.03
C PRO A 307 5.03 -21.21 21.46
N GLU A 308 4.91 -22.26 22.26
CA GLU A 308 4.38 -23.55 21.78
C GLU A 308 2.93 -23.45 21.28
N GLN A 309 2.09 -22.71 21.99
CA GLN A 309 0.70 -22.52 21.64
C GLN A 309 0.56 -21.63 20.40
N ALA A 310 1.33 -20.54 20.37
CA ALA A 310 1.29 -19.59 19.29
C ALA A 310 1.86 -20.17 17.99
N ASP A 311 2.97 -20.88 18.03
CA ASP A 311 3.57 -21.50 16.84
C ASP A 311 2.63 -22.55 16.25
N LYS A 312 1.99 -23.39 17.07
CA LYS A 312 0.98 -24.33 16.58
C LYS A 312 -0.19 -23.63 15.89
N LEU A 313 -0.67 -22.52 16.46
CA LEU A 313 -1.76 -21.75 15.85
C LEU A 313 -1.31 -21.10 14.53
N TRP A 314 -0.10 -20.59 14.47
CA TRP A 314 0.46 -19.98 13.27
C TRP A 314 0.69 -20.98 12.16
N ASP A 315 1.15 -22.21 12.48
CA ASP A 315 1.27 -23.31 11.52
C ASP A 315 -0.10 -23.71 10.95
N ASN A 316 -1.13 -23.80 11.80
CA ASN A 316 -2.49 -24.08 11.35
C ASN A 316 -3.03 -22.96 10.44
N LEU A 317 -2.79 -21.70 10.80
CA LEU A 317 -3.14 -20.55 9.96
C LEU A 317 -2.41 -20.58 8.63
N GLN A 318 -1.11 -20.89 8.62
CA GLN A 318 -0.31 -21.00 7.39
C GLN A 318 -0.92 -22.07 6.47
N GLN A 319 -1.23 -23.24 7.00
CA GLN A 319 -1.83 -24.32 6.21
C GLN A 319 -3.20 -23.90 5.64
N ALA A 320 -4.02 -23.22 6.42
CA ALA A 320 -5.33 -22.73 5.96
C ALA A 320 -5.18 -21.63 4.88
N ASN A 321 -4.21 -20.74 5.02
CA ASN A 321 -3.91 -19.67 4.03
C ASN A 321 -3.39 -20.24 2.71
N GLU A 322 -2.49 -21.23 2.77
CA GLU A 322 -1.99 -21.94 1.60
C GLU A 322 -3.12 -22.70 0.90
N GLY A 323 -4.02 -23.34 1.68
CA GLY A 323 -5.21 -24.00 1.18
C GLY A 323 -6.12 -23.04 0.40
N LEU A 324 -6.38 -21.86 0.96
CA LEU A 324 -7.18 -20.82 0.28
C LEU A 324 -6.53 -20.37 -1.04
N ALA A 325 -5.21 -20.12 -1.04
CA ALA A 325 -4.51 -19.72 -2.24
C ALA A 325 -4.53 -20.82 -3.32
N ALA A 326 -4.31 -22.07 -2.94
CA ALA A 326 -4.36 -23.21 -3.83
C ALA A 326 -5.75 -23.41 -4.45
N GLU A 327 -6.81 -23.26 -3.65
CA GLU A 327 -8.21 -23.38 -4.10
C GLU A 327 -8.54 -22.29 -5.13
N LEU A 328 -8.15 -21.03 -4.91
CA LEU A 328 -8.32 -19.95 -5.87
C LEU A 328 -7.63 -20.25 -7.20
N VAL A 329 -6.41 -20.77 -7.17
CA VAL A 329 -5.67 -21.15 -8.38
C VAL A 329 -6.33 -22.34 -9.08
N GLN A 330 -6.80 -23.34 -8.33
CA GLN A 330 -7.49 -24.51 -8.88
C GLN A 330 -8.78 -24.12 -9.58
N LEU A 331 -9.61 -23.28 -8.95
CA LEU A 331 -10.86 -22.78 -9.54
C LEU A 331 -10.60 -21.96 -10.81
N SER A 332 -9.56 -21.15 -10.83
CA SER A 332 -9.15 -20.40 -12.03
C SER A 332 -8.81 -21.34 -13.21
N LYS A 333 -8.19 -22.50 -12.92
CA LYS A 333 -7.82 -23.48 -13.94
C LYS A 333 -8.99 -24.34 -14.40
N SER A 334 -9.80 -24.80 -13.45
CA SER A 334 -10.94 -25.71 -13.71
C SER A 334 -12.16 -25.01 -14.29
N LYS A 335 -12.26 -23.68 -14.13
CA LYS A 335 -13.43 -22.85 -14.42
C LYS A 335 -14.71 -23.37 -13.72
N SER A 336 -14.54 -24.07 -12.60
CA SER A 336 -15.64 -24.52 -11.76
C SER A 336 -16.31 -23.31 -11.07
N ARG A 337 -17.59 -23.42 -10.85
CA ARG A 337 -18.39 -22.48 -10.02
C ARG A 337 -18.84 -23.12 -8.69
N ASP A 338 -18.20 -24.19 -8.31
CA ASP A 338 -18.37 -24.76 -6.98
C ASP A 338 -17.41 -24.07 -6.02
N TYR A 339 -17.95 -23.26 -5.14
CA TYR A 339 -17.19 -22.43 -4.19
C TYR A 339 -17.21 -22.99 -2.75
N ASP A 340 -17.69 -24.20 -2.54
CA ASP A 340 -17.80 -24.75 -1.20
C ASP A 340 -16.43 -24.96 -0.52
N GLY A 341 -15.39 -25.28 -1.31
CA GLY A 341 -14.00 -25.31 -0.85
C GLY A 341 -13.51 -23.95 -0.37
N LEU A 342 -13.79 -22.88 -1.12
CA LEU A 342 -13.45 -21.51 -0.70
C LEU A 342 -14.18 -21.09 0.57
N LYS A 343 -15.48 -21.38 0.68
CA LYS A 343 -16.28 -21.09 1.88
C LYS A 343 -15.69 -21.79 3.09
N ALA A 344 -15.35 -23.07 2.97
CA ALA A 344 -14.75 -23.86 4.03
C ALA A 344 -13.39 -23.30 4.46
N SER A 345 -12.53 -22.92 3.51
CA SER A 345 -11.22 -22.33 3.76
C SER A 345 -11.34 -20.99 4.51
N ILE A 346 -12.21 -20.09 4.05
CA ILE A 346 -12.45 -18.79 4.70
C ILE A 346 -13.00 -19.00 6.13
N HIS A 347 -13.95 -19.93 6.31
CA HIS A 347 -14.50 -20.24 7.62
C HIS A 347 -13.42 -20.75 8.59
N SER A 348 -12.53 -21.64 8.11
CA SER A 348 -11.40 -22.16 8.90
C SER A 348 -10.43 -21.04 9.31
N ILE A 349 -10.05 -20.18 8.38
CA ILE A 349 -9.18 -19.03 8.67
C ILE A 349 -9.80 -18.11 9.73
N ARG A 350 -11.07 -17.76 9.60
CA ARG A 350 -11.77 -16.93 10.58
C ARG A 350 -11.84 -17.60 11.97
N ALA A 351 -12.06 -18.92 12.04
CA ALA A 351 -12.06 -19.64 13.30
C ALA A 351 -10.70 -19.53 14.01
N LEU A 352 -9.60 -19.75 13.28
CA LEU A 352 -8.24 -19.63 13.82
C LEU A 352 -7.88 -18.17 14.20
N ILE A 353 -8.36 -17.17 13.44
CA ILE A 353 -8.17 -15.75 13.78
C ILE A 353 -8.91 -15.39 15.07
N ARG A 354 -10.13 -15.90 15.28
CA ARG A 354 -10.86 -15.69 16.54
C ARG A 354 -10.18 -16.40 17.71
N GLU A 355 -9.65 -17.62 17.51
CA GLU A 355 -8.82 -18.30 18.50
C GLU A 355 -7.59 -17.44 18.88
N MET A 356 -6.90 -16.86 17.90
CA MET A 356 -5.79 -15.93 18.15
C MET A 356 -6.26 -14.69 18.92
N SER A 357 -7.44 -14.17 18.62
CA SER A 357 -8.04 -13.04 19.34
C SER A 357 -8.27 -13.35 20.81
N GLU A 358 -8.85 -14.52 21.11
CA GLU A 358 -9.12 -14.98 22.48
C GLU A 358 -7.83 -15.19 23.26
N LEU A 359 -6.86 -15.89 22.67
CA LEU A 359 -5.61 -16.25 23.33
C LEU A 359 -4.69 -15.05 23.56
N SER A 360 -4.65 -14.11 22.63
CA SER A 360 -3.82 -12.89 22.75
C SER A 360 -4.51 -11.73 23.47
N GLY A 361 -5.83 -11.82 23.69
CA GLY A 361 -6.63 -10.72 24.22
C GLY A 361 -6.76 -9.52 23.26
N VAL A 362 -6.47 -9.72 21.96
CA VAL A 362 -6.49 -8.67 20.93
C VAL A 362 -7.70 -8.83 20.03
N PRO A 363 -8.57 -7.82 19.85
CA PRO A 363 -9.79 -7.92 19.04
C PRO A 363 -9.48 -7.91 17.54
N ILE A 364 -8.92 -9.02 17.00
CA ILE A 364 -8.53 -9.13 15.59
C ILE A 364 -9.78 -9.29 14.71
N GLU A 365 -10.67 -10.22 15.04
CA GLU A 365 -12.04 -10.29 14.52
C GLU A 365 -13.00 -10.12 15.70
N PRO A 366 -13.34 -8.86 16.08
CA PRO A 366 -14.23 -8.60 17.20
C PRO A 366 -15.66 -9.05 16.91
N PRO A 367 -16.51 -9.24 17.96
CA PRO A 367 -17.87 -9.74 17.81
C PRO A 367 -18.73 -8.99 16.78
N GLU A 368 -18.57 -7.67 16.70
CA GLU A 368 -19.30 -6.83 15.75
C GLU A 368 -18.90 -7.12 14.30
N GLN A 369 -17.61 -7.35 14.05
CA GLN A 369 -17.11 -7.74 12.72
C GLN A 369 -17.52 -9.18 12.38
N THR A 370 -17.54 -10.08 13.36
CA THR A 370 -18.07 -11.44 13.20
C THR A 370 -19.53 -11.39 12.75
N GLU A 371 -20.36 -10.58 13.45
CA GLU A 371 -21.79 -10.40 13.11
C GLU A 371 -21.97 -9.82 11.70
N LEU A 372 -21.17 -8.81 11.34
CA LEU A 372 -21.19 -8.21 9.99
C LEU A 372 -20.84 -9.24 8.91
N LEU A 373 -19.73 -9.96 9.06
CA LEU A 373 -19.27 -10.98 8.11
C LEU A 373 -20.27 -12.13 7.98
N ASP A 374 -20.89 -12.57 9.08
CA ASP A 374 -21.91 -13.62 9.08
C ASP A 374 -23.21 -13.13 8.41
N SER A 375 -23.53 -11.86 8.55
CA SER A 375 -24.67 -11.24 7.85
C SER A 375 -24.42 -11.14 6.35
N CYS A 376 -23.22 -10.73 5.95
CA CYS A 376 -22.81 -10.71 4.54
C CYS A 376 -22.85 -12.12 3.92
N SER A 377 -22.39 -13.13 4.66
CA SER A 377 -22.35 -14.53 4.17
C SER A 377 -23.73 -15.16 3.92
N LYS A 378 -24.81 -14.55 4.42
CA LYS A 378 -26.19 -14.96 4.14
C LYS A 378 -26.73 -14.42 2.81
N VAL A 379 -26.05 -13.44 2.21
CA VAL A 379 -26.44 -12.88 0.92
C VAL A 379 -26.10 -13.89 -0.19
N PRO A 380 -27.05 -14.26 -1.06
CA PRO A 380 -26.79 -15.15 -2.18
C PRO A 380 -25.66 -14.61 -3.06
N GLY A 381 -24.69 -15.47 -3.41
CA GLY A 381 -23.52 -15.09 -4.19
C GLY A 381 -22.33 -14.58 -3.35
N VAL A 382 -22.49 -14.35 -2.05
CA VAL A 382 -21.35 -14.11 -1.17
C VAL A 382 -20.69 -15.43 -0.80
N ILE A 383 -19.41 -15.57 -1.11
CA ILE A 383 -18.62 -16.78 -0.84
C ILE A 383 -18.14 -16.74 0.61
N GLY A 384 -17.67 -15.58 1.06
CA GLY A 384 -17.23 -15.36 2.44
C GLY A 384 -16.34 -14.13 2.53
N GLY A 385 -15.86 -13.83 3.73
CA GLY A 385 -15.00 -12.66 3.94
C GLY A 385 -14.19 -12.77 5.22
N VAL A 386 -13.25 -11.83 5.37
CA VAL A 386 -12.36 -11.74 6.52
C VAL A 386 -12.20 -10.29 6.98
N VAL A 387 -11.73 -10.10 8.20
CA VAL A 387 -11.17 -8.82 8.65
C VAL A 387 -9.71 -8.78 8.18
N PRO A 388 -9.32 -7.89 7.28
CA PRO A 388 -8.03 -7.97 6.61
C PRO A 388 -6.87 -7.39 7.45
N GLY A 389 -5.66 -7.82 7.15
CA GLY A 389 -4.44 -7.24 7.71
C GLY A 389 -4.24 -7.51 9.19
N ALA A 390 -4.12 -6.46 10.00
CA ALA A 390 -3.99 -6.57 11.46
C ALA A 390 -5.33 -6.81 12.17
N GLY A 391 -6.44 -6.81 11.43
CA GLY A 391 -7.76 -6.93 12.01
C GLY A 391 -8.27 -5.64 12.64
N GLY A 392 -9.26 -5.76 13.52
CA GLY A 392 -9.91 -4.65 14.17
C GLY A 392 -11.25 -4.29 13.55
N TYR A 393 -11.57 -3.00 13.54
CA TYR A 393 -12.91 -2.54 13.20
C TYR A 393 -13.01 -1.82 11.85
N ASP A 394 -11.88 -1.48 11.22
CA ASP A 394 -11.82 -0.48 10.14
C ASP A 394 -12.29 -0.97 8.77
N ALA A 395 -12.21 -2.27 8.50
CA ALA A 395 -12.53 -2.81 7.18
C ALA A 395 -12.94 -4.28 7.20
N VAL A 396 -13.68 -4.70 6.17
CA VAL A 396 -13.85 -6.12 5.81
C VAL A 396 -13.56 -6.33 4.33
N ALA A 397 -13.04 -7.51 4.00
CA ALA A 397 -12.78 -7.96 2.64
C ALA A 397 -13.62 -9.20 2.34
N LEU A 398 -14.37 -9.18 1.24
CA LEU A 398 -15.28 -10.23 0.85
C LEU A 398 -14.89 -10.80 -0.52
N LEU A 399 -15.02 -12.10 -0.70
CA LEU A 399 -15.07 -12.75 -2.01
C LEU A 399 -16.53 -13.01 -2.36
N VAL A 400 -16.95 -12.52 -3.52
CA VAL A 400 -18.34 -12.63 -3.99
C VAL A 400 -18.39 -13.07 -5.44
N GLU A 401 -19.51 -13.64 -5.89
CA GLU A 401 -19.77 -13.82 -7.30
C GLU A 401 -19.82 -12.47 -8.01
N ASP A 402 -19.12 -12.35 -9.15
CA ASP A 402 -19.09 -11.12 -9.95
C ASP A 402 -20.39 -10.96 -10.75
N SER A 403 -21.48 -10.76 -10.04
CA SER A 403 -22.77 -10.45 -10.59
C SER A 403 -23.30 -9.13 -10.02
N GLN A 404 -24.00 -8.36 -10.85
CA GLN A 404 -24.60 -7.10 -10.41
C GLN A 404 -25.64 -7.34 -9.31
N GLU A 405 -26.41 -8.41 -9.42
CA GLU A 405 -27.42 -8.80 -8.42
C GLU A 405 -26.82 -9.05 -7.05
N THR A 406 -25.70 -9.79 -6.99
CA THR A 406 -24.97 -10.06 -5.72
C THR A 406 -24.47 -8.76 -5.10
N VAL A 407 -23.85 -7.89 -5.92
CA VAL A 407 -23.29 -6.62 -5.45
C VAL A 407 -24.38 -5.67 -4.95
N GLU A 408 -25.51 -5.57 -5.64
CA GLU A 408 -26.65 -4.73 -5.23
C GLU A 408 -27.28 -5.23 -3.92
N LYS A 409 -27.55 -6.54 -3.80
CA LYS A 409 -28.08 -7.13 -2.56
C LYS A 409 -27.12 -6.97 -1.37
N LEU A 410 -25.83 -7.16 -1.61
CA LEU A 410 -24.83 -6.93 -0.58
C LEU A 410 -24.81 -5.44 -0.16
N GLY A 411 -24.88 -4.51 -1.12
CA GLY A 411 -24.97 -3.08 -0.86
C GLY A 411 -26.17 -2.70 0.00
N GLU A 412 -27.34 -3.30 -0.24
CA GLU A 412 -28.56 -3.10 0.56
C GLU A 412 -28.38 -3.58 2.01
N VAL A 413 -27.77 -4.76 2.19
CA VAL A 413 -27.50 -5.32 3.54
C VAL A 413 -26.51 -4.41 4.29
N LEU A 414 -25.42 -3.97 3.64
CA LEU A 414 -24.42 -3.08 4.24
C LEU A 414 -25.01 -1.72 4.60
N ALA A 415 -25.82 -1.14 3.73
CA ALA A 415 -26.44 0.17 3.97
C ALA A 415 -27.43 0.15 5.13
N GLY A 416 -28.12 -0.97 5.34
CA GLY A 416 -29.08 -1.17 6.41
C GLY A 416 -28.51 -1.79 7.68
N TRP A 417 -27.24 -2.19 7.66
CA TRP A 417 -26.64 -2.97 8.74
C TRP A 417 -26.48 -2.17 10.04
N LYS A 418 -26.81 -2.80 11.15
CA LYS A 418 -26.63 -2.26 12.51
C LYS A 418 -26.26 -3.41 13.45
N THR A 419 -25.34 -3.14 14.36
CA THR A 419 -24.97 -4.13 15.40
C THR A 419 -26.14 -4.42 16.33
N SER A 420 -26.34 -5.68 16.70
CA SER A 420 -27.42 -6.13 17.58
C SER A 420 -27.30 -5.60 19.02
N GLY A 421 -26.09 -5.25 19.46
CA GLY A 421 -25.78 -4.85 20.83
C GLY A 421 -25.57 -3.35 21.08
N GLY A 422 -25.90 -2.46 20.13
CA GLY A 422 -25.58 -1.04 20.25
C GLY A 422 -24.07 -0.73 20.21
N GLY A 423 -23.30 -1.57 19.55
CA GLY A 423 -21.85 -1.47 19.39
C GLY A 423 -21.39 -0.27 18.57
N SER A 424 -20.09 -0.06 18.52
CA SER A 424 -19.45 1.16 18.01
C SER A 424 -19.28 1.21 16.48
N ILE A 425 -19.76 0.21 15.72
CA ILE A 425 -19.71 0.26 14.26
C ILE A 425 -20.79 1.18 13.73
N GLY A 426 -20.34 2.22 13.05
CA GLY A 426 -21.20 3.19 12.36
C GLY A 426 -21.63 2.70 10.98
N LYS A 427 -21.42 3.53 9.96
CA LYS A 427 -21.76 3.22 8.58
C LYS A 427 -20.76 2.23 7.98
N VAL A 428 -21.26 1.23 7.25
CA VAL A 428 -20.45 0.36 6.41
C VAL A 428 -20.62 0.79 4.95
N SER A 429 -19.53 1.06 4.28
CA SER A 429 -19.54 1.54 2.89
C SER A 429 -18.73 0.62 1.99
N MET A 430 -19.37 0.10 0.94
CA MET A 430 -18.68 -0.67 -0.08
C MET A 430 -17.84 0.25 -0.96
N LEU A 431 -16.57 -0.08 -1.15
CA LEU A 431 -15.65 0.66 -2.01
C LEU A 431 -15.76 0.19 -3.46
N GLY A 432 -15.48 1.11 -4.41
CA GLY A 432 -15.54 0.84 -5.84
C GLY A 432 -14.37 0.01 -6.39
N VAL A 433 -13.52 -0.53 -5.52
CA VAL A 433 -12.30 -1.25 -5.89
C VAL A 433 -12.55 -2.71 -6.23
N ARG A 434 -11.66 -3.25 -7.07
CA ARG A 434 -11.53 -4.67 -7.38
C ARG A 434 -10.08 -5.11 -7.14
N GLU A 435 -9.86 -6.42 -7.19
CA GLU A 435 -8.51 -6.97 -7.27
C GLU A 435 -7.78 -6.50 -8.53
N GLU A 436 -6.47 -6.28 -8.40
CA GLU A 436 -5.58 -5.88 -9.48
C GLU A 436 -4.33 -6.75 -9.47
N MET A 437 -4.07 -7.42 -10.57
CA MET A 437 -2.91 -8.31 -10.68
C MET A 437 -1.62 -7.57 -11.02
N GLU A 438 -1.74 -6.36 -11.57
CA GLU A 438 -0.62 -5.54 -12.00
C GLU A 438 -0.17 -4.58 -10.89
N GLY A 439 1.15 -4.55 -10.65
CA GLY A 439 1.76 -3.60 -9.73
C GLY A 439 1.95 -2.21 -10.31
N VAL A 440 3.09 -1.61 -9.99
CA VAL A 440 3.50 -0.30 -10.53
C VAL A 440 3.56 -0.32 -12.05
N LYS A 441 3.11 0.77 -12.68
CA LYS A 441 3.16 0.95 -14.14
C LYS A 441 3.30 2.40 -14.57
N GLU A 442 3.80 2.56 -15.79
CA GLU A 442 3.78 3.84 -16.51
C GLU A 442 2.37 4.13 -17.02
N GLU A 443 1.92 5.36 -16.90
CA GLU A 443 0.59 5.82 -17.30
C GLU A 443 0.68 6.86 -18.42
N LYS A 444 -0.40 6.97 -19.18
CA LYS A 444 -0.50 7.99 -20.24
C LYS A 444 -0.83 9.36 -19.63
N GLU A 445 -0.04 10.37 -19.94
CA GLU A 445 -0.20 11.73 -19.41
C GLU A 445 -1.59 12.34 -19.68
N ALA A 446 -2.22 11.97 -20.78
CA ALA A 446 -3.53 12.48 -21.16
C ALA A 446 -4.63 12.26 -20.10
N ILE A 447 -4.47 11.26 -19.22
CA ILE A 447 -5.43 10.96 -18.13
C ILE A 447 -5.49 12.12 -17.12
N TYR A 448 -4.44 12.94 -17.03
CA TYR A 448 -4.26 13.95 -15.99
C TYR A 448 -4.44 15.39 -16.48
N SER A 449 -4.91 15.61 -17.71
CA SER A 449 -4.94 16.93 -18.36
C SER A 449 -5.65 18.02 -17.53
N GLY A 450 -6.67 17.69 -16.76
CA GLY A 450 -7.39 18.63 -15.88
C GLY A 450 -6.72 18.92 -14.52
N TRP A 451 -5.63 18.22 -14.19
CA TRP A 451 -5.02 18.25 -12.85
C TRP A 451 -3.58 18.78 -12.83
N MET A 452 -3.05 19.17 -13.98
CA MET A 452 -1.64 19.51 -14.16
C MET A 452 -1.40 21.01 -14.40
N GLN A 453 -2.23 21.86 -13.80
CA GLN A 453 -2.06 23.32 -13.85
C GLN A 453 -1.11 23.83 -12.78
#